data_f3f97c84da62bba256d5080db405f4df
#
_entry.id   f3f97c84da62bba256d5080db405f4df
#
_cell.length_a   1.000
_cell.length_b   1.000
_cell.length_c   1.000
_cell.angle_alpha   90.00
_cell.angle_beta   90.00
_cell.angle_gamma   90.00
#
_symmetry.space_group_name_H-M   'P 1'
#
loop_
_entity.id
_entity.type
_entity.pdbx_description
1 polymer ?
#
loop_
_entity_poly.entity_id
_entity_poly.type
_entity_poly.pdbx_seq_one_letter_code
_entity_poly.pdbx_strand_id
1 'polypeptide(L)'
;MQGSKRLISGRGKSAVYELRVATGRDPVTGKYGQVSRRWPGYAVDDPEVTTADKALAKLVKELEGNLSGRTAGAGITVDQLLTKWLKQITSEGRSPTTLREYRRLIDQRISPTLGHVPARKVTALELDEFYQGLTDEGLAPASVRQVHAILRAGFRQAVKWKFLASNPATDASPPKLVSKTVGAPTVAEVQAMIQAADADDPDMATLIALAAVTGARRGELCGLRWRDVDWTCHTLTIERSVATMGRGQLITKDTKPHAARRLALDTFGEETLKRHLRVTADRAADLGISVTPDSPIFTYDLVRPIAPDTVSHYVRSIATKVGVDTHLHALRHFAATELIGAGHDVRTVAGRLGHRDASVTLKVYSHALPERDRDAATALGKALTPG
;
A
#
# COMPACT_ATOMS: atom_id res chain seq x y z
N MET A 1 -38.80 -10.71 16.45
CA MET A 1 -39.74 -9.65 16.97
C MET A 1 -41.13 -10.16 17.13
N GLN A 2 -41.91 -9.62 18.09
CA GLN A 2 -43.31 -9.92 18.21
C GLN A 2 -44.12 -8.88 17.43
N GLY A 3 -44.96 -9.36 16.51
CA GLY A 3 -45.89 -8.53 15.75
C GLY A 3 -47.35 -8.84 16.13
N SER A 4 -48.21 -7.85 16.03
CA SER A 4 -49.66 -7.99 16.22
C SER A 4 -50.44 -7.29 15.11
N LYS A 5 -51.65 -7.77 14.83
CA LYS A 5 -52.56 -7.15 13.88
C LYS A 5 -53.87 -6.78 14.59
N ARG A 6 -54.39 -5.63 14.23
CA ARG A 6 -55.69 -5.16 14.74
C ARG A 6 -56.55 -4.74 13.57
N LEU A 7 -57.79 -5.24 13.51
CA LEU A 7 -58.76 -4.76 12.54
C LEU A 7 -59.19 -3.32 12.90
N ILE A 8 -59.06 -2.42 11.93
CA ILE A 8 -59.45 -1.01 12.09
C ILE A 8 -60.86 -0.80 11.56
N SER A 9 -61.17 -1.32 10.36
CA SER A 9 -62.46 -1.12 9.70
C SER A 9 -62.71 -2.17 8.61
N GLY A 10 -63.95 -2.34 8.18
CA GLY A 10 -64.34 -3.21 7.08
C GLY A 10 -64.48 -4.69 7.44
N ARG A 11 -65.00 -5.51 6.49
CA ARG A 11 -65.11 -6.98 6.59
C ARG A 11 -64.68 -7.62 5.27
N GLY A 12 -64.11 -8.84 5.33
CA GLY A 12 -63.66 -9.57 4.15
C GLY A 12 -62.62 -8.82 3.33
N LYS A 13 -62.84 -8.67 2.01
CA LYS A 13 -61.90 -7.98 1.10
C LYS A 13 -61.75 -6.47 1.35
N SER A 14 -62.69 -5.84 2.08
CA SER A 14 -62.66 -4.43 2.45
C SER A 14 -62.09 -4.18 3.86
N ALA A 15 -61.59 -5.21 4.53
CA ALA A 15 -61.03 -5.10 5.85
C ALA A 15 -59.68 -4.31 5.80
N VAL A 16 -59.49 -3.38 6.75
CA VAL A 16 -58.24 -2.64 6.93
C VAL A 16 -57.67 -3.02 8.28
N TYR A 17 -56.43 -3.46 8.26
CA TYR A 17 -55.70 -3.86 9.46
C TYR A 17 -54.59 -2.86 9.80
N GLU A 18 -54.35 -2.66 11.07
CA GLU A 18 -53.13 -2.05 11.59
C GLU A 18 -52.17 -3.16 12.01
N LEU A 19 -51.01 -3.21 11.34
CA LEU A 19 -49.91 -4.12 11.67
C LEU A 19 -48.99 -3.37 12.62
N ARG A 20 -48.72 -3.95 13.79
CA ARG A 20 -47.83 -3.37 14.80
C ARG A 20 -46.73 -4.36 15.09
N VAL A 21 -45.48 -3.88 15.08
CA VAL A 21 -44.31 -4.66 15.43
C VAL A 21 -43.49 -3.92 16.49
N ALA A 22 -43.29 -4.57 17.63
CA ALA A 22 -42.42 -4.04 18.67
C ALA A 22 -40.96 -4.20 18.25
N THR A 23 -40.19 -3.10 18.20
CA THR A 23 -38.81 -3.08 17.77
C THR A 23 -37.79 -3.22 18.91
N GLY A 24 -38.27 -3.48 20.12
CA GLY A 24 -37.45 -3.63 21.33
C GLY A 24 -37.03 -2.28 21.94
N ARG A 25 -36.15 -2.33 22.91
CA ARG A 25 -35.59 -1.16 23.58
C ARG A 25 -34.47 -0.54 22.75
N ASP A 26 -34.58 0.73 22.42
CA ASP A 26 -33.52 1.47 21.72
C ASP A 26 -32.30 1.55 22.64
N PRO A 27 -31.13 1.05 22.21
CA PRO A 27 -29.93 1.00 23.06
C PRO A 27 -29.33 2.39 23.36
N VAL A 28 -29.71 3.42 22.60
CA VAL A 28 -29.21 4.79 22.78
C VAL A 28 -30.16 5.61 23.65
N THR A 29 -31.45 5.55 23.39
CA THR A 29 -32.47 6.37 24.09
C THR A 29 -33.12 5.64 25.24
N GLY A 30 -32.94 4.33 25.34
CA GLY A 30 -33.57 3.48 26.37
C GLY A 30 -35.08 3.29 26.21
N LYS A 31 -35.72 3.90 25.22
CA LYS A 31 -37.17 3.83 24.98
C LYS A 31 -37.56 2.60 24.17
N TYR A 32 -38.74 2.04 24.44
CA TYR A 32 -39.31 0.97 23.62
C TYR A 32 -39.87 1.55 22.32
N GLY A 33 -39.40 0.99 21.19
CA GLY A 33 -39.87 1.38 19.87
C GLY A 33 -40.98 0.47 19.37
N GLN A 34 -41.89 1.03 18.58
CA GLN A 34 -42.99 0.31 17.89
C GLN A 34 -43.13 0.90 16.49
N VAL A 35 -43.29 0.04 15.47
CA VAL A 35 -43.62 0.44 14.10
C VAL A 35 -45.05 -0.01 13.82
N SER A 36 -45.88 0.91 13.32
CA SER A 36 -47.24 0.63 12.85
C SER A 36 -47.36 0.90 11.36
N ARG A 37 -48.02 -0.01 10.64
CA ARG A 37 -48.34 0.15 9.22
C ARG A 37 -49.77 -0.27 8.94
N ARG A 38 -50.55 0.54 8.21
CA ARG A 38 -51.90 0.16 7.75
C ARG A 38 -51.77 -0.74 6.53
N TRP A 39 -52.57 -1.80 6.50
CA TRP A 39 -52.67 -2.72 5.39
C TRP A 39 -54.09 -2.91 4.96
N PRO A 40 -54.45 -2.71 3.67
CA PRO A 40 -55.88 -2.65 3.21
C PRO A 40 -56.54 -4.01 3.02
N GLY A 41 -56.04 -5.10 3.57
CA GLY A 41 -56.70 -6.41 3.58
C GLY A 41 -56.64 -7.22 2.29
N TYR A 42 -56.21 -6.60 1.18
CA TYR A 42 -55.90 -7.26 -0.10
C TYR A 42 -54.65 -6.65 -0.70
N ALA A 43 -53.86 -7.45 -1.39
CA ALA A 43 -52.68 -6.96 -2.08
C ALA A 43 -53.08 -6.28 -3.39
N VAL A 44 -52.72 -5.03 -3.56
CA VAL A 44 -52.85 -4.32 -4.82
C VAL A 44 -51.64 -4.54 -5.69
N ASP A 45 -50.43 -4.65 -5.08
CA ASP A 45 -49.15 -4.65 -5.78
C ASP A 45 -48.21 -5.82 -5.43
N ASP A 46 -48.62 -6.78 -4.60
CA ASP A 46 -47.76 -7.89 -4.17
C ASP A 46 -48.53 -9.22 -4.12
N PRO A 47 -48.43 -10.10 -5.13
CA PRO A 47 -49.15 -11.36 -5.21
C PRO A 47 -48.80 -12.37 -4.11
N GLU A 48 -47.70 -12.20 -3.39
CA GLU A 48 -47.26 -13.07 -2.29
C GLU A 48 -47.92 -12.70 -0.97
N VAL A 49 -48.48 -11.48 -0.83
CA VAL A 49 -49.05 -10.95 0.41
C VAL A 49 -50.60 -10.92 0.31
N THR A 50 -51.22 -12.07 0.40
CA THR A 50 -52.68 -12.22 0.24
C THR A 50 -53.48 -12.10 1.55
N THR A 51 -52.82 -12.06 2.70
CA THR A 51 -53.49 -11.99 4.01
C THR A 51 -52.74 -11.05 4.97
N ALA A 52 -53.47 -10.52 5.98
CA ALA A 52 -52.88 -9.67 7.03
C ALA A 52 -51.75 -10.39 7.80
N ASP A 53 -51.80 -11.71 7.91
CA ASP A 53 -50.74 -12.50 8.56
C ASP A 53 -49.47 -12.55 7.71
N LYS A 54 -49.60 -12.73 6.40
CA LYS A 54 -48.46 -12.67 5.47
C LYS A 54 -47.85 -11.26 5.42
N ALA A 55 -48.72 -10.22 5.42
CA ALA A 55 -48.28 -8.83 5.48
C ALA A 55 -47.51 -8.52 6.77
N LEU A 56 -47.98 -9.04 7.91
CA LEU A 56 -47.34 -8.90 9.19
C LEU A 56 -45.97 -9.64 9.20
N ALA A 57 -45.96 -10.88 8.71
CA ALA A 57 -44.71 -11.68 8.61
C ALA A 57 -43.64 -10.99 7.71
N LYS A 58 -44.09 -10.40 6.59
CA LYS A 58 -43.19 -9.61 5.70
C LYS A 58 -42.66 -8.37 6.42
N LEU A 59 -43.52 -7.62 7.12
CA LEU A 59 -43.12 -6.46 7.90
C LEU A 59 -42.15 -6.83 9.03
N VAL A 60 -42.39 -7.94 9.74
CA VAL A 60 -41.46 -8.46 10.77
C VAL A 60 -40.10 -8.79 10.13
N LYS A 61 -40.07 -9.50 9.00
CA LYS A 61 -38.86 -9.87 8.29
C LYS A 61 -38.08 -8.65 7.76
N GLU A 62 -38.76 -7.65 7.21
CA GLU A 62 -38.20 -6.36 6.82
C GLU A 62 -37.54 -5.64 8.01
N LEU A 63 -38.24 -5.58 9.13
CA LEU A 63 -37.77 -4.93 10.34
C LEU A 63 -36.64 -5.71 11.02
N GLU A 64 -36.66 -7.03 11.02
CA GLU A 64 -35.57 -7.89 11.50
C GLU A 64 -34.33 -7.76 10.63
N GLY A 65 -34.48 -7.72 9.30
CA GLY A 65 -33.42 -7.44 8.37
C GLY A 65 -32.81 -6.05 8.58
N ASN A 66 -33.65 -5.04 8.79
CA ASN A 66 -33.21 -3.67 9.07
C ASN A 66 -32.64 -3.51 10.49
N LEU A 67 -33.12 -4.26 11.49
CA LEU A 67 -32.58 -4.18 12.86
C LEU A 67 -31.34 -5.05 13.06
N SER A 68 -31.21 -6.20 12.42
CA SER A 68 -29.93 -6.94 12.45
C SER A 68 -28.79 -6.13 11.83
N GLY A 69 -29.07 -5.31 10.80
CA GLY A 69 -28.15 -4.27 10.32
C GLY A 69 -28.01 -3.08 11.31
N ARG A 70 -29.07 -2.68 12.01
CA ARG A 70 -29.08 -1.54 12.95
C ARG A 70 -28.48 -1.87 14.32
N THR A 71 -28.67 -3.06 14.86
CA THR A 71 -28.11 -3.46 16.18
C THR A 71 -26.63 -3.76 16.13
N ALA A 72 -26.10 -4.25 15.03
CA ALA A 72 -24.67 -4.51 14.89
C ALA A 72 -23.85 -3.25 14.59
N GLY A 73 -24.45 -2.19 13.98
CA GLY A 73 -23.74 -0.98 13.52
C GLY A 73 -24.29 0.35 14.04
N ALA A 74 -25.41 0.34 14.82
CA ALA A 74 -26.17 1.55 15.16
C ALA A 74 -25.43 2.62 15.95
N GLY A 75 -24.20 2.39 16.34
CA GLY A 75 -23.39 3.35 17.06
C GLY A 75 -21.90 3.31 16.72
N ILE A 76 -21.46 2.45 15.78
CA ILE A 76 -20.02 2.40 15.48
C ILE A 76 -19.58 3.65 14.73
N THR A 77 -18.61 4.36 15.30
CA THR A 77 -17.99 5.51 14.64
C THR A 77 -16.93 5.06 13.63
N VAL A 78 -16.48 5.97 12.76
CA VAL A 78 -15.38 5.69 11.82
C VAL A 78 -14.12 5.24 12.56
N ASP A 79 -13.75 5.86 13.68
CA ASP A 79 -12.59 5.45 14.48
C ASP A 79 -12.73 4.04 15.05
N GLN A 80 -13.88 3.70 15.59
CA GLN A 80 -14.14 2.37 16.11
C GLN A 80 -14.11 1.31 15.00
N LEU A 81 -14.64 1.65 13.82
CA LEU A 81 -14.61 0.79 12.65
C LEU A 81 -13.18 0.54 12.20
N LEU A 82 -12.40 1.61 12.01
CA LEU A 82 -11.01 1.51 11.52
C LEU A 82 -10.11 0.81 12.54
N THR A 83 -10.33 1.02 13.84
CA THR A 83 -9.63 0.29 14.91
C THR A 83 -9.89 -1.22 14.82
N LYS A 84 -11.16 -1.64 14.64
CA LYS A 84 -11.50 -3.06 14.46
C LYS A 84 -10.89 -3.63 13.18
N TRP A 85 -10.94 -2.87 12.09
CA TRP A 85 -10.35 -3.27 10.82
C TRP A 85 -8.83 -3.40 10.92
N LEU A 86 -8.12 -2.46 11.55
CA LEU A 86 -6.68 -2.56 11.81
C LEU A 86 -6.33 -3.81 12.61
N LYS A 87 -7.12 -4.15 13.63
CA LYS A 87 -6.93 -5.37 14.41
C LYS A 87 -7.00 -6.62 13.55
N GLN A 88 -8.02 -6.70 12.67
CA GLN A 88 -8.19 -7.82 11.75
C GLN A 88 -7.00 -7.96 10.79
N ILE A 89 -6.63 -6.89 10.07
CA ILE A 89 -5.52 -6.99 9.11
C ILE A 89 -4.16 -7.22 9.78
N THR A 90 -4.04 -6.91 11.07
CA THR A 90 -2.87 -7.28 11.89
C THR A 90 -2.84 -8.80 12.10
N SER A 91 -3.95 -9.42 12.48
CA SER A 91 -4.03 -10.88 12.65
C SER A 91 -3.88 -11.64 11.32
N GLU A 92 -4.22 -11.02 10.19
CA GLU A 92 -4.01 -11.56 8.84
C GLU A 92 -2.54 -11.44 8.37
N GLY A 93 -1.62 -10.96 9.21
CA GLY A 93 -0.19 -10.87 8.88
C GLY A 93 0.18 -9.69 7.96
N ARG A 94 -0.62 -8.60 7.95
CA ARG A 94 -0.24 -7.40 7.22
C ARG A 94 1.09 -6.85 7.72
N SER A 95 1.92 -6.37 6.79
CA SER A 95 3.25 -5.85 7.10
C SER A 95 3.20 -4.77 8.19
N PRO A 96 4.05 -4.86 9.25
CA PRO A 96 4.10 -3.89 10.33
C PRO A 96 4.34 -2.44 9.86
N THR A 97 5.13 -2.23 8.80
CA THR A 97 5.35 -0.91 8.21
C THR A 97 4.07 -0.34 7.58
N THR A 98 3.27 -1.19 6.91
CA THR A 98 1.97 -0.78 6.37
C THR A 98 1.00 -0.44 7.49
N LEU A 99 0.96 -1.25 8.56
CA LEU A 99 0.08 -0.99 9.72
C LEU A 99 0.45 0.32 10.43
N ARG A 100 1.75 0.61 10.55
CA ARG A 100 2.24 1.89 11.11
C ARG A 100 1.77 3.07 10.27
N GLU A 101 1.92 2.99 8.95
CA GLU A 101 1.52 4.06 8.05
C GLU A 101 0.00 4.25 8.05
N TYR A 102 -0.77 3.16 8.06
CA TYR A 102 -2.23 3.25 8.16
C TYR A 102 -2.65 3.90 9.47
N ARG A 103 -2.05 3.50 10.60
CA ARG A 103 -2.34 4.12 11.90
C ARG A 103 -2.00 5.60 11.88
N ARG A 104 -0.82 5.99 11.37
CA ARG A 104 -0.43 7.39 11.25
C ARG A 104 -1.44 8.22 10.44
N LEU A 105 -1.88 7.72 9.29
CA LEU A 105 -2.87 8.42 8.45
C LEU A 105 -4.25 8.47 9.11
N ILE A 106 -4.65 7.42 9.81
CA ILE A 106 -5.90 7.41 10.58
C ILE A 106 -5.83 8.47 11.67
N ASP A 107 -4.83 8.41 12.55
CA ASP A 107 -4.71 9.28 13.72
C ASP A 107 -4.54 10.76 13.33
N GLN A 108 -3.74 11.04 12.30
CA GLN A 108 -3.39 12.42 11.91
C GLN A 108 -4.35 13.05 10.90
N ARG A 109 -5.07 12.27 10.09
CA ARG A 109 -5.86 12.81 8.98
C ARG A 109 -7.34 12.43 9.03
N ILE A 110 -7.68 11.18 9.40
CA ILE A 110 -9.07 10.71 9.37
C ILE A 110 -9.77 11.01 10.69
N SER A 111 -9.16 10.63 11.81
CA SER A 111 -9.77 10.76 13.14
C SER A 111 -10.16 12.18 13.53
N PRO A 112 -9.36 13.23 13.23
CA PRO A 112 -9.74 14.58 13.63
C PRO A 112 -11.05 15.07 13.02
N THR A 113 -11.34 14.67 11.78
CA THR A 113 -12.53 15.14 11.05
C THR A 113 -13.67 14.13 11.04
N LEU A 114 -13.38 12.88 10.70
CA LEU A 114 -14.39 11.83 10.48
C LEU A 114 -14.49 10.84 11.65
N GLY A 115 -13.52 10.78 12.54
CA GLY A 115 -13.40 9.73 13.56
C GLY A 115 -14.64 9.58 14.44
N HIS A 116 -15.24 10.68 14.85
CA HIS A 116 -16.41 10.73 15.72
C HIS A 116 -17.74 10.50 14.95
N VAL A 117 -17.72 10.59 13.62
CA VAL A 117 -18.93 10.45 12.79
C VAL A 117 -19.39 8.99 12.81
N PRO A 118 -20.69 8.72 13.02
CA PRO A 118 -21.23 7.39 12.86
C PRO A 118 -21.00 6.87 11.44
N ALA A 119 -20.39 5.71 11.29
CA ALA A 119 -19.99 5.16 9.98
C ALA A 119 -21.15 5.08 8.96
N ARG A 120 -22.36 4.86 9.45
CA ARG A 120 -23.58 4.81 8.61
C ARG A 120 -24.04 6.16 8.06
N LYS A 121 -23.56 7.27 8.65
CA LYS A 121 -23.91 8.63 8.21
C LYS A 121 -22.94 9.17 7.16
N VAL A 122 -21.79 8.54 7.01
CA VAL A 122 -20.81 8.96 6.03
C VAL A 122 -21.32 8.70 4.63
N THR A 123 -21.38 9.75 3.83
CA THR A 123 -21.82 9.74 2.43
C THR A 123 -20.62 9.94 1.48
N ALA A 124 -20.82 9.68 0.19
CA ALA A 124 -19.79 9.96 -0.82
C ALA A 124 -19.47 11.46 -0.89
N LEU A 125 -20.49 12.32 -0.78
CA LEU A 125 -20.31 13.78 -0.78
C LEU A 125 -19.44 14.26 0.39
N GLU A 126 -19.71 13.80 1.62
CA GLU A 126 -18.89 14.13 2.79
C GLU A 126 -17.43 13.65 2.64
N LEU A 127 -17.22 12.51 1.95
CA LEU A 127 -15.86 12.05 1.64
C LEU A 127 -15.17 12.92 0.59
N ASP A 128 -15.89 13.38 -0.43
CA ASP A 128 -15.35 14.28 -1.45
C ASP A 128 -14.97 15.64 -0.84
N GLU A 129 -15.82 16.21 0.02
CA GLU A 129 -15.53 17.42 0.77
C GLU A 129 -14.31 17.23 1.71
N PHE A 130 -14.24 16.10 2.38
CA PHE A 130 -13.09 15.74 3.22
C PHE A 130 -11.79 15.66 2.41
N TYR A 131 -11.79 15.02 1.23
CA TYR A 131 -10.61 14.95 0.37
C TYR A 131 -10.21 16.32 -0.18
N GLN A 132 -11.17 17.16 -0.49
CA GLN A 132 -10.89 18.53 -0.89
C GLN A 132 -10.22 19.32 0.25
N GLY A 133 -10.76 19.22 1.48
CA GLY A 133 -10.14 19.84 2.66
C GLY A 133 -8.70 19.41 2.89
N LEU A 134 -8.40 18.10 2.77
CA LEU A 134 -7.02 17.60 2.87
C LEU A 134 -6.11 18.17 1.77
N THR A 135 -6.64 18.38 0.57
CA THR A 135 -5.90 18.99 -0.55
C THR A 135 -5.64 20.48 -0.30
N ASP A 136 -6.61 21.20 0.23
CA ASP A 136 -6.52 22.62 0.57
C ASP A 136 -5.52 22.86 1.72
N GLU A 137 -5.39 21.88 2.66
CA GLU A 137 -4.32 21.84 3.67
C GLU A 137 -2.93 21.55 3.09
N GLY A 138 -2.80 21.36 1.77
CA GLY A 138 -1.54 21.09 1.07
C GLY A 138 -1.12 19.62 1.06
N LEU A 139 -2.00 18.67 1.38
CA LEU A 139 -1.66 17.25 1.30
C LEU A 139 -1.56 16.81 -0.18
N ALA A 140 -0.44 16.17 -0.52
CA ALA A 140 -0.23 15.70 -1.90
C ALA A 140 -1.33 14.73 -2.36
N PRO A 141 -1.77 14.79 -3.63
CA PRO A 141 -2.81 13.91 -4.18
C PRO A 141 -2.59 12.42 -3.93
N ALA A 142 -1.34 11.96 -3.98
CA ALA A 142 -0.98 10.58 -3.67
C ALA A 142 -1.29 10.19 -2.20
N SER A 143 -1.07 11.11 -1.25
CA SER A 143 -1.38 10.90 0.16
C SER A 143 -2.89 10.91 0.43
N VAL A 144 -3.65 11.79 -0.23
CA VAL A 144 -5.12 11.80 -0.15
C VAL A 144 -5.68 10.47 -0.69
N ARG A 145 -5.12 9.94 -1.78
CA ARG A 145 -5.52 8.62 -2.30
C ARG A 145 -5.18 7.47 -1.36
N GLN A 146 -4.11 7.57 -0.57
CA GLN A 146 -3.84 6.58 0.49
C GLN A 146 -4.91 6.64 1.60
N VAL A 147 -5.32 7.84 2.01
CA VAL A 147 -6.42 8.04 2.94
C VAL A 147 -7.73 7.43 2.39
N HIS A 148 -8.07 7.74 1.12
CA HIS A 148 -9.20 7.11 0.44
C HIS A 148 -9.12 5.57 0.44
N ALA A 149 -7.95 5.01 0.14
CA ALA A 149 -7.76 3.55 0.11
C ALA A 149 -8.00 2.90 1.49
N ILE A 150 -7.60 3.58 2.59
CA ILE A 150 -7.86 3.14 3.96
C ILE A 150 -9.36 3.16 4.25
N LEU A 151 -10.04 4.29 3.99
CA LEU A 151 -11.47 4.44 4.19
C LEU A 151 -12.26 3.41 3.37
N ARG A 152 -11.92 3.27 2.08
CA ARG A 152 -12.55 2.30 1.19
C ARG A 152 -12.39 0.86 1.67
N ALA A 153 -11.22 0.50 2.19
CA ALA A 153 -10.97 -0.83 2.75
C ALA A 153 -11.74 -1.05 4.06
N GLY A 154 -11.72 -0.08 4.97
CA GLY A 154 -12.47 -0.12 6.23
C GLY A 154 -13.98 -0.22 6.02
N PHE A 155 -14.55 0.62 5.17
CA PHE A 155 -15.99 0.57 4.83
C PHE A 155 -16.37 -0.72 4.08
N ARG A 156 -15.53 -1.22 3.19
CA ARG A 156 -15.75 -2.55 2.56
C ARG A 156 -15.81 -3.65 3.60
N GLN A 157 -14.97 -3.58 4.63
CA GLN A 157 -15.00 -4.55 5.73
C GLN A 157 -16.27 -4.36 6.60
N ALA A 158 -16.72 -3.13 6.82
CA ALA A 158 -17.98 -2.84 7.50
C ALA A 158 -19.19 -3.45 6.78
N VAL A 159 -19.21 -3.42 5.45
CA VAL A 159 -20.25 -4.10 4.65
C VAL A 159 -20.19 -5.62 4.85
N LYS A 160 -18.98 -6.22 4.84
CA LYS A 160 -18.81 -7.66 5.14
C LYS A 160 -19.29 -8.02 6.55
N TRP A 161 -19.06 -7.15 7.54
CA TRP A 161 -19.56 -7.33 8.91
C TRP A 161 -21.04 -6.99 9.08
N LYS A 162 -21.71 -6.58 8.00
CA LYS A 162 -23.11 -6.15 8.01
C LYS A 162 -23.40 -4.93 8.91
N PHE A 163 -22.38 -4.11 9.14
CA PHE A 163 -22.54 -2.81 9.81
C PHE A 163 -23.09 -1.75 8.87
N LEU A 164 -22.83 -1.89 7.58
CA LEU A 164 -23.28 -1.00 6.51
C LEU A 164 -23.93 -1.81 5.39
N ALA A 165 -24.89 -1.18 4.70
CA ALA A 165 -25.52 -1.77 3.51
C ALA A 165 -24.62 -1.61 2.26
N SER A 166 -23.92 -0.48 2.14
CA SER A 166 -23.03 -0.15 1.01
C SER A 166 -21.79 0.58 1.51
N ASN A 167 -20.79 0.68 0.65
CA ASN A 167 -19.53 1.35 0.94
C ASN A 167 -19.55 2.77 0.32
N PRO A 168 -19.64 3.84 1.13
CA PRO A 168 -19.70 5.21 0.61
C PRO A 168 -18.43 5.63 -0.15
N ALA A 169 -17.28 5.04 0.17
CA ALA A 169 -16.04 5.34 -0.53
C ALA A 169 -15.91 4.68 -1.92
N THR A 170 -16.92 3.92 -2.36
CA THR A 170 -16.93 3.40 -3.74
C THR A 170 -17.27 4.49 -4.75
N ASP A 171 -18.19 5.37 -4.37
CA ASP A 171 -18.72 6.43 -5.24
C ASP A 171 -18.01 7.78 -5.02
N ALA A 172 -17.15 7.86 -4.00
CA ALA A 172 -16.34 9.03 -3.72
C ALA A 172 -15.17 9.19 -4.72
N SER A 173 -14.81 10.43 -5.01
CA SER A 173 -13.89 10.86 -6.07
C SER A 173 -12.58 11.44 -5.50
N PRO A 174 -11.60 10.64 -5.11
CA PRO A 174 -10.32 11.16 -4.63
C PRO A 174 -9.56 11.88 -5.77
N PRO A 175 -8.67 12.85 -5.47
CA PRO A 175 -7.98 13.65 -6.47
C PRO A 175 -7.22 12.78 -7.47
N LYS A 176 -7.16 13.24 -8.73
CA LYS A 176 -6.42 12.58 -9.79
C LYS A 176 -4.91 12.64 -9.50
N LEU A 177 -4.20 11.53 -9.75
CA LEU A 177 -2.74 11.54 -9.71
C LEU A 177 -2.23 12.24 -10.97
N VAL A 178 -1.52 13.34 -10.78
CA VAL A 178 -0.65 13.85 -11.83
C VAL A 178 0.66 13.09 -11.71
N SER A 179 0.95 12.23 -12.67
CA SER A 179 2.21 11.50 -12.71
C SER A 179 3.34 12.51 -12.98
N LYS A 180 4.05 12.91 -11.94
CA LYS A 180 5.38 13.50 -12.14
C LYS A 180 6.32 12.35 -12.48
N THR A 181 6.73 12.26 -13.72
CA THR A 181 7.81 11.37 -14.14
C THR A 181 9.09 11.94 -13.52
N VAL A 182 9.52 11.37 -12.39
CA VAL A 182 10.89 11.62 -11.91
C VAL A 182 11.78 10.88 -12.88
N GLY A 183 12.54 11.60 -13.68
CA GLY A 183 13.53 11.03 -14.60
C GLY A 183 14.55 10.17 -13.84
N ALA A 184 15.06 9.15 -14.49
CA ALA A 184 16.26 8.49 -13.99
C ALA A 184 17.44 9.48 -14.05
N PRO A 185 18.33 9.52 -13.05
CA PRO A 185 19.56 10.30 -13.16
C PRO A 185 20.43 9.76 -14.30
N THR A 186 21.21 10.63 -14.90
CA THR A 186 22.21 10.26 -15.94
C THR A 186 23.41 9.55 -15.33
N VAL A 187 24.20 8.88 -16.17
CA VAL A 187 25.47 8.26 -15.76
C VAL A 187 26.39 9.27 -15.09
N ALA A 188 26.54 10.48 -15.66
CA ALA A 188 27.38 11.54 -15.11
C ALA A 188 26.91 12.00 -13.72
N GLU A 189 25.61 12.14 -13.51
CA GLU A 189 25.02 12.49 -12.22
C GLU A 189 25.25 11.41 -11.17
N VAL A 190 25.09 10.13 -11.52
CA VAL A 190 25.38 9.01 -10.61
C VAL A 190 26.87 8.97 -10.25
N GLN A 191 27.77 9.18 -11.22
CA GLN A 191 29.21 9.26 -10.98
C GLN A 191 29.55 10.42 -10.03
N ALA A 192 28.99 11.61 -10.26
CA ALA A 192 29.22 12.76 -9.38
C ALA A 192 28.71 12.49 -7.95
N MET A 193 27.58 11.81 -7.78
CA MET A 193 27.06 11.40 -6.47
C MET A 193 28.02 10.42 -5.77
N ILE A 194 28.55 9.42 -6.49
CA ILE A 194 29.50 8.45 -5.93
C ILE A 194 30.82 9.15 -5.51
N GLN A 195 31.36 10.04 -6.33
CA GLN A 195 32.54 10.80 -5.99
C GLN A 195 32.36 11.71 -4.77
N ALA A 196 31.24 12.44 -4.72
CA ALA A 196 30.94 13.31 -3.60
C ALA A 196 30.72 12.53 -2.31
N ALA A 197 30.13 11.33 -2.40
CA ALA A 197 29.95 10.44 -1.26
C ALA A 197 31.29 9.81 -0.83
N ASP A 198 32.16 9.43 -1.73
CA ASP A 198 33.49 8.82 -1.44
C ASP A 198 34.37 9.76 -0.61
N ALA A 199 34.28 11.07 -0.88
CA ALA A 199 34.99 12.10 -0.11
C ALA A 199 34.37 12.39 1.27
N ASP A 200 33.13 12.01 1.52
CA ASP A 200 32.38 12.31 2.74
C ASP A 200 32.17 11.06 3.62
N ASP A 201 31.65 9.99 3.04
CA ASP A 201 31.40 8.70 3.69
C ASP A 201 31.59 7.55 2.66
N PRO A 202 32.77 6.89 2.62
CA PRO A 202 33.05 5.81 1.69
C PRO A 202 32.10 4.61 1.78
N ASP A 203 31.52 4.35 2.96
CA ASP A 203 30.52 3.28 3.14
C ASP A 203 29.27 3.61 2.32
N MET A 204 28.84 4.88 2.35
CA MET A 204 27.70 5.36 1.59
C MET A 204 28.00 5.47 0.09
N ALA A 205 29.23 5.81 -0.30
CA ALA A 205 29.64 5.76 -1.71
C ALA A 205 29.48 4.35 -2.27
N THR A 206 29.94 3.33 -1.52
CA THR A 206 29.79 1.93 -1.87
C THR A 206 28.30 1.55 -1.99
N LEU A 207 27.46 2.01 -1.06
CA LEU A 207 26.01 1.75 -1.10
C LEU A 207 25.34 2.38 -2.34
N ILE A 208 25.69 3.62 -2.69
CA ILE A 208 25.19 4.31 -3.89
C ILE A 208 25.62 3.56 -5.16
N ALA A 209 26.90 3.18 -5.27
CA ALA A 209 27.42 2.40 -6.38
C ALA A 209 26.68 1.06 -6.53
N LEU A 210 26.54 0.33 -5.42
CA LEU A 210 25.84 -0.96 -5.43
C LEU A 210 24.35 -0.80 -5.76
N ALA A 211 23.70 0.28 -5.30
CA ALA A 211 22.33 0.60 -5.68
C ALA A 211 22.18 0.82 -7.19
N ALA A 212 23.13 1.52 -7.81
CA ALA A 212 23.13 1.81 -9.23
C ALA A 212 23.33 0.54 -10.07
N VAL A 213 24.27 -0.34 -9.73
CA VAL A 213 24.57 -1.54 -10.53
C VAL A 213 23.59 -2.69 -10.30
N THR A 214 22.98 -2.78 -9.12
CA THR A 214 22.05 -3.88 -8.80
C THR A 214 20.59 -3.50 -8.98
N GLY A 215 20.25 -2.22 -8.90
CA GLY A 215 18.87 -1.75 -8.80
C GLY A 215 18.14 -2.27 -7.57
N ALA A 216 18.84 -2.69 -6.52
CA ALA A 216 18.24 -3.23 -5.31
C ALA A 216 17.39 -2.18 -4.56
N ARG A 217 16.37 -2.63 -3.86
CA ARG A 217 15.54 -1.74 -3.03
C ARG A 217 16.33 -1.30 -1.80
N ARG A 218 16.02 -0.11 -1.27
CA ARG A 218 16.64 0.45 -0.07
C ARG A 218 16.78 -0.55 1.07
N GLY A 219 15.71 -1.18 1.45
CA GLY A 219 15.73 -2.15 2.55
C GLY A 219 16.48 -3.44 2.22
N GLU A 220 16.57 -3.82 0.95
CA GLU A 220 17.37 -4.96 0.48
C GLU A 220 18.87 -4.65 0.64
N LEU A 221 19.32 -3.47 0.20
CA LEU A 221 20.69 -3.00 0.40
C LEU A 221 21.08 -2.99 1.87
N CYS A 222 20.24 -2.40 2.75
CA CYS A 222 20.49 -2.39 4.19
C CYS A 222 20.48 -3.80 4.81
N GLY A 223 19.88 -4.78 4.15
CA GLY A 223 19.77 -6.16 4.64
C GLY A 223 20.92 -7.07 4.19
N LEU A 224 21.83 -6.60 3.34
CA LEU A 224 22.93 -7.41 2.83
C LEU A 224 23.93 -7.78 3.93
N ARG A 225 24.44 -9.00 3.85
CA ARG A 225 25.51 -9.53 4.70
C ARG A 225 26.65 -10.04 3.83
N TRP A 226 27.84 -10.18 4.39
CA TRP A 226 28.99 -10.66 3.64
C TRP A 226 28.80 -12.07 3.05
N ARG A 227 28.05 -12.95 3.70
CA ARG A 227 27.70 -14.27 3.17
C ARG A 227 26.82 -14.25 1.91
N ASP A 228 26.22 -13.11 1.59
CA ASP A 228 25.39 -12.96 0.39
C ASP A 228 26.22 -12.74 -0.87
N VAL A 229 27.52 -12.45 -0.71
CA VAL A 229 28.49 -12.31 -1.80
C VAL A 229 29.17 -13.64 -2.03
N ASP A 230 28.99 -14.21 -3.20
CA ASP A 230 29.73 -15.38 -3.66
C ASP A 230 30.87 -14.92 -4.57
N TRP A 231 32.05 -14.84 -3.99
CA TRP A 231 33.27 -14.38 -4.69
C TRP A 231 33.71 -15.32 -5.82
N THR A 232 33.40 -16.62 -5.71
CA THR A 232 33.79 -17.63 -6.69
C THR A 232 32.88 -17.60 -7.91
N CYS A 233 31.60 -17.41 -7.69
CA CYS A 233 30.60 -17.31 -8.78
C CYS A 233 30.34 -15.88 -9.23
N HIS A 234 31.00 -14.88 -8.65
CA HIS A 234 30.81 -13.45 -8.94
C HIS A 234 29.33 -13.03 -8.84
N THR A 235 28.67 -13.37 -7.73
CA THR A 235 27.23 -13.10 -7.58
C THR A 235 26.89 -12.53 -6.21
N LEU A 236 25.79 -11.75 -6.17
CA LEU A 236 25.16 -11.21 -4.97
C LEU A 236 23.76 -11.79 -4.82
N THR A 237 23.47 -12.37 -3.67
CA THR A 237 22.14 -12.88 -3.34
C THR A 237 21.35 -11.86 -2.54
N ILE A 238 20.14 -11.54 -2.96
CA ILE A 238 19.22 -10.65 -2.24
C ILE A 238 18.06 -11.49 -1.73
N GLU A 239 18.03 -11.77 -0.44
CA GLU A 239 17.01 -12.63 0.19
C GLU A 239 16.31 -11.99 1.39
N ARG A 240 16.79 -10.85 1.87
CA ARG A 240 16.21 -10.16 3.03
C ARG A 240 16.08 -8.67 2.82
N SER A 241 15.28 -8.04 3.68
CA SER A 241 15.06 -6.58 3.65
C SER A 241 14.91 -6.04 5.08
N VAL A 242 15.60 -4.96 5.37
CA VAL A 242 15.49 -4.23 6.64
C VAL A 242 14.45 -3.12 6.50
N ALA A 243 13.66 -2.93 7.54
CA ALA A 243 12.72 -1.82 7.63
C ALA A 243 12.78 -1.15 9.01
N THR A 244 12.61 0.17 9.04
CA THR A 244 12.52 0.94 10.28
C THR A 244 11.12 0.86 10.86
N MET A 245 11.02 0.50 12.13
CA MET A 245 9.80 0.58 12.93
C MET A 245 9.80 1.83 13.81
N GLY A 246 8.75 2.04 14.55
CA GLY A 246 8.65 3.16 15.48
C GLY A 246 9.86 3.22 16.44
N ARG A 247 10.28 4.43 16.80
CA ARG A 247 11.45 4.69 17.68
C ARG A 247 12.78 4.16 17.13
N GLY A 248 12.94 4.09 15.79
CA GLY A 248 14.21 3.65 15.17
C GLY A 248 14.50 2.16 15.25
N GLN A 249 13.59 1.35 15.80
CA GLN A 249 13.77 -0.10 15.85
C GLN A 249 13.83 -0.68 14.42
N LEU A 250 14.85 -1.47 14.15
CA LEU A 250 15.01 -2.18 12.88
C LEU A 250 14.39 -3.56 12.97
N ILE A 251 13.69 -3.96 11.92
CA ILE A 251 13.24 -5.33 11.72
C ILE A 251 13.78 -5.85 10.39
N THR A 252 14.38 -7.03 10.43
CA THR A 252 14.74 -7.78 9.23
C THR A 252 13.57 -8.66 8.85
N LYS A 253 13.22 -8.67 7.57
CA LYS A 253 12.23 -9.56 7.00
C LYS A 253 12.90 -10.33 5.89
N ASP A 254 12.68 -11.61 5.84
CA ASP A 254 13.01 -12.37 4.64
C ASP A 254 12.16 -11.83 3.49
N THR A 255 12.76 -11.71 2.32
CA THR A 255 11.97 -11.47 1.12
C THR A 255 11.01 -12.66 0.98
N LYS A 256 9.74 -12.38 0.59
CA LYS A 256 8.78 -13.48 0.37
C LYS A 256 9.42 -14.55 -0.51
N PRO A 257 9.11 -15.86 -0.36
CA PRO A 257 9.80 -16.99 -0.99
C PRO A 257 10.08 -16.87 -2.49
N HIS A 258 9.35 -16.01 -3.20
CA HIS A 258 9.54 -15.76 -4.64
C HIS A 258 10.24 -14.43 -4.96
N ALA A 259 10.83 -13.75 -4.00
CA ALA A 259 11.50 -12.46 -4.19
C ALA A 259 13.01 -12.52 -3.92
N ALA A 260 13.52 -13.65 -3.43
CA ALA A 260 14.96 -13.93 -3.39
C ALA A 260 15.48 -14.02 -4.83
N ARG A 261 16.59 -13.36 -5.09
CA ARG A 261 17.23 -13.38 -6.41
C ARG A 261 18.74 -13.33 -6.30
N ARG A 262 19.40 -13.96 -7.24
CA ARG A 262 20.85 -13.96 -7.40
C ARG A 262 21.21 -13.07 -8.58
N LEU A 263 22.10 -12.10 -8.37
CA LEU A 263 22.54 -11.12 -9.36
C LEU A 263 24.00 -11.34 -9.69
N ALA A 264 24.35 -11.40 -10.96
CA ALA A 264 25.75 -11.34 -11.37
C ALA A 264 26.33 -9.97 -11.01
N LEU A 265 27.51 -9.98 -10.44
CA LEU A 265 28.36 -8.80 -10.23
C LEU A 265 29.36 -8.71 -11.38
N ASP A 266 29.54 -7.51 -11.89
CA ASP A 266 30.65 -7.18 -12.79
C ASP A 266 31.92 -6.80 -12.00
N THR A 267 32.98 -6.57 -12.69
CA THR A 267 34.27 -6.19 -12.09
C THR A 267 34.16 -4.95 -11.20
N PHE A 268 33.40 -3.93 -11.64
CA PHE A 268 33.20 -2.69 -10.86
C PHE A 268 32.48 -2.96 -9.52
N GLY A 269 31.40 -3.70 -9.57
CA GLY A 269 30.60 -4.05 -8.37
C GLY A 269 31.42 -4.91 -7.39
N GLU A 270 32.18 -5.87 -7.92
CA GLU A 270 33.02 -6.73 -7.10
C GLU A 270 34.22 -5.98 -6.46
N GLU A 271 34.93 -5.16 -7.20
CA GLU A 271 36.03 -4.33 -6.67
C GLU A 271 35.53 -3.33 -5.63
N THR A 272 34.35 -2.73 -5.86
CA THR A 272 33.70 -1.84 -4.91
C THR A 272 33.43 -2.55 -3.59
N LEU A 273 32.88 -3.77 -3.62
CA LEU A 273 32.66 -4.58 -2.42
C LEU A 273 33.97 -5.05 -1.77
N LYS A 274 34.98 -5.43 -2.52
CA LYS A 274 36.32 -5.82 -1.98
C LYS A 274 36.98 -4.65 -1.26
N ARG A 275 36.92 -3.44 -1.84
CA ARG A 275 37.43 -2.23 -1.18
C ARG A 275 36.69 -1.99 0.14
N HIS A 276 35.40 -2.07 0.12
CA HIS A 276 34.55 -1.87 1.31
C HIS A 276 34.80 -2.93 2.39
N LEU A 277 35.01 -4.20 2.00
CA LEU A 277 35.35 -5.26 2.95
C LEU A 277 36.67 -4.98 3.67
N ARG A 278 37.71 -4.51 2.93
CA ARG A 278 39.00 -4.14 3.53
C ARG A 278 38.84 -3.03 4.57
N VAL A 279 38.18 -1.92 4.19
CA VAL A 279 37.94 -0.79 5.11
C VAL A 279 37.12 -1.23 6.33
N THR A 280 36.15 -2.08 6.12
CA THR A 280 35.32 -2.61 7.23
C THR A 280 36.15 -3.53 8.13
N ALA A 281 37.02 -4.36 7.56
CA ALA A 281 37.88 -5.28 8.31
C ALA A 281 38.94 -4.51 9.14
N ASP A 282 39.54 -3.47 8.56
CA ASP A 282 40.51 -2.60 9.27
C ASP A 282 39.82 -1.91 10.47
N ARG A 283 38.64 -1.31 10.26
CA ARG A 283 37.83 -0.69 11.33
C ARG A 283 37.42 -1.71 12.41
N ALA A 284 37.14 -2.94 12.00
CA ALA A 284 36.77 -4.00 12.95
C ALA A 284 37.99 -4.43 13.78
N ALA A 285 39.17 -4.54 13.18
CA ALA A 285 40.42 -4.88 13.86
C ALA A 285 40.80 -3.84 14.91
N ASP A 286 40.63 -2.54 14.60
CA ASP A 286 40.88 -1.43 15.54
C ASP A 286 39.97 -1.51 16.77
N LEU A 287 38.78 -2.09 16.63
CA LEU A 287 37.82 -2.29 17.72
C LEU A 287 37.93 -3.67 18.39
N GLY A 288 38.87 -4.52 17.98
CA GLY A 288 38.99 -5.89 18.46
C GLY A 288 37.84 -6.80 18.05
N ILE A 289 37.11 -6.48 16.97
CA ILE A 289 35.96 -7.22 16.44
C ILE A 289 36.39 -7.91 15.13
N SER A 290 35.81 -9.07 14.85
CA SER A 290 36.04 -9.75 13.56
C SER A 290 34.82 -9.62 12.66
N VAL A 291 35.06 -9.28 11.39
CA VAL A 291 34.03 -9.35 10.35
C VAL A 291 33.76 -10.82 10.05
N THR A 292 32.51 -11.22 10.16
CA THR A 292 32.04 -12.59 9.90
C THR A 292 31.16 -12.63 8.65
N PRO A 293 30.89 -13.81 8.08
CA PRO A 293 29.92 -13.93 6.98
C PRO A 293 28.53 -13.36 7.33
N ASP A 294 28.14 -13.37 8.60
CA ASP A 294 26.86 -12.85 9.08
C ASP A 294 26.86 -11.35 9.38
N SER A 295 28.04 -10.71 9.38
CA SER A 295 28.12 -9.26 9.59
C SER A 295 27.40 -8.51 8.47
N PRO A 296 26.66 -7.42 8.79
CA PRO A 296 26.05 -6.57 7.77
C PRO A 296 27.13 -5.94 6.87
N ILE A 297 26.86 -5.82 5.57
CA ILE A 297 27.77 -5.09 4.66
C ILE A 297 27.74 -3.59 5.02
N PHE A 298 26.56 -3.02 5.21
CA PHE A 298 26.40 -1.61 5.55
C PHE A 298 26.03 -1.44 7.02
N THR A 299 26.94 -0.89 7.78
CA THR A 299 26.85 -0.77 9.24
C THR A 299 27.78 0.32 9.76
N TYR A 300 27.39 1.02 10.82
CA TYR A 300 28.25 1.94 11.55
C TYR A 300 28.88 1.32 12.79
N ASP A 301 28.23 0.33 13.39
CA ASP A 301 28.65 -0.31 14.66
C ASP A 301 29.14 -1.77 14.48
N LEU A 302 29.28 -2.22 13.25
CA LEU A 302 29.68 -3.58 12.84
C LEU A 302 28.73 -4.71 13.28
N VAL A 303 27.67 -4.39 13.98
CA VAL A 303 26.73 -5.36 14.57
C VAL A 303 25.36 -5.24 13.93
N ARG A 304 24.84 -4.02 13.80
CA ARG A 304 23.50 -3.75 13.28
C ARG A 304 23.56 -3.21 11.86
N PRO A 305 22.61 -3.61 11.01
CA PRO A 305 22.50 -3.02 9.68
C PRO A 305 22.19 -1.52 9.77
N ILE A 306 22.64 -0.76 8.79
CA ILE A 306 22.31 0.67 8.67
C ILE A 306 20.79 0.86 8.54
N ALA A 307 20.25 1.89 9.18
CA ALA A 307 18.83 2.20 9.11
C ALA A 307 18.46 2.71 7.70
N PRO A 308 17.40 2.16 7.06
CA PRO A 308 16.98 2.60 5.73
C PRO A 308 16.69 4.10 5.62
N ASP A 309 16.18 4.70 6.69
CA ASP A 309 15.87 6.14 6.70
C ASP A 309 17.16 6.98 6.66
N THR A 310 18.22 6.58 7.38
CA THR A 310 19.56 7.20 7.32
C THR A 310 20.08 7.20 5.90
N VAL A 311 20.00 6.06 5.19
CA VAL A 311 20.41 5.96 3.78
C VAL A 311 19.63 6.93 2.89
N SER A 312 18.31 7.03 3.07
CA SER A 312 17.50 7.95 2.26
C SER A 312 17.84 9.41 2.49
N HIS A 313 18.10 9.79 3.75
CA HIS A 313 18.48 11.15 4.10
C HIS A 313 19.86 11.49 3.52
N TYR A 314 20.84 10.60 3.67
CA TYR A 314 22.15 10.77 3.14
C TYR A 314 22.18 10.93 1.61
N VAL A 315 21.53 10.00 0.89
CA VAL A 315 21.48 10.05 -0.58
C VAL A 315 20.83 11.36 -1.07
N ARG A 316 19.78 11.83 -0.39
CA ARG A 316 19.17 13.12 -0.73
C ARG A 316 20.12 14.30 -0.47
N SER A 317 20.85 14.28 0.65
CA SER A 317 21.85 15.30 0.97
C SER A 317 22.95 15.36 -0.07
N ILE A 318 23.53 14.22 -0.46
CA ILE A 318 24.56 14.14 -1.52
C ILE A 318 24.01 14.61 -2.86
N ALA A 319 22.81 14.17 -3.25
CA ALA A 319 22.18 14.61 -4.49
C ALA A 319 22.03 16.14 -4.52
N THR A 320 21.55 16.73 -3.44
CA THR A 320 21.45 18.20 -3.30
C THR A 320 22.83 18.87 -3.39
N LYS A 321 23.85 18.32 -2.75
CA LYS A 321 25.23 18.84 -2.75
C LYS A 321 25.83 18.91 -4.17
N VAL A 322 25.49 17.95 -5.03
CA VAL A 322 25.94 17.91 -6.43
C VAL A 322 24.93 18.51 -7.42
N GLY A 323 23.85 19.11 -6.95
CA GLY A 323 22.86 19.77 -7.79
C GLY A 323 21.92 18.84 -8.59
N VAL A 324 21.77 17.58 -8.14
CA VAL A 324 20.94 16.56 -8.80
C VAL A 324 19.63 16.39 -8.06
N ASP A 325 18.48 16.58 -8.74
CA ASP A 325 17.16 16.32 -8.16
C ASP A 325 16.81 14.82 -8.26
N THR A 326 17.32 14.05 -7.30
CA THR A 326 17.12 12.59 -7.29
C THR A 326 17.01 12.02 -5.87
N HIS A 327 16.74 10.73 -5.80
CA HIS A 327 16.61 9.98 -4.55
C HIS A 327 16.99 8.51 -4.75
N LEU A 328 17.27 7.78 -3.68
CA LEU A 328 17.77 6.41 -3.77
C LEU A 328 16.96 5.49 -4.70
N HIS A 329 15.60 5.59 -4.69
CA HIS A 329 14.79 4.74 -5.57
C HIS A 329 14.96 5.07 -7.05
N ALA A 330 15.38 6.30 -7.38
CA ALA A 330 15.67 6.69 -8.76
C ALA A 330 16.91 5.99 -9.32
N LEU A 331 17.87 5.55 -8.47
CA LEU A 331 18.98 4.70 -8.90
C LEU A 331 18.53 3.34 -9.44
N ARG A 332 17.41 2.83 -8.94
CA ARG A 332 16.78 1.64 -9.49
C ARG A 332 16.14 1.92 -10.86
N HIS A 333 15.58 3.11 -11.05
CA HIS A 333 15.13 3.56 -12.37
C HIS A 333 16.31 3.73 -13.32
N PHE A 334 17.42 4.30 -12.85
CA PHE A 334 18.68 4.38 -13.59
C PHE A 334 19.14 2.99 -14.07
N ALA A 335 19.30 2.02 -13.17
CA ALA A 335 19.70 0.66 -13.54
C ALA A 335 18.79 0.04 -14.61
N ALA A 336 17.49 0.25 -14.51
CA ALA A 336 16.54 -0.26 -15.50
C ALA A 336 16.64 0.47 -16.84
N THR A 337 16.81 1.80 -16.83
CA THR A 337 16.96 2.62 -18.06
C THR A 337 18.23 2.23 -18.81
N GLU A 338 19.36 2.12 -18.12
CA GLU A 338 20.62 1.71 -18.71
C GLU A 338 20.57 0.30 -19.31
N LEU A 339 20.02 -0.67 -18.59
CA LEU A 339 19.88 -2.03 -19.10
C LEU A 339 18.95 -2.12 -20.33
N ILE A 340 17.84 -1.41 -20.30
CA ILE A 340 16.93 -1.34 -21.45
C ILE A 340 17.60 -0.59 -22.59
N GLY A 341 18.31 0.50 -22.34
CA GLY A 341 19.12 1.23 -23.32
C GLY A 341 20.18 0.35 -23.98
N ALA A 342 20.86 -0.47 -23.19
CA ALA A 342 21.86 -1.44 -23.66
C ALA A 342 21.28 -2.65 -24.44
N GLY A 343 19.97 -2.75 -24.62
CA GLY A 343 19.38 -3.80 -25.43
C GLY A 343 18.86 -5.01 -24.67
N HIS A 344 18.96 -5.05 -23.35
CA HIS A 344 18.45 -6.18 -22.57
C HIS A 344 16.92 -6.26 -22.62
N ASP A 345 16.39 -7.46 -22.69
CA ASP A 345 14.94 -7.68 -22.71
C ASP A 345 14.29 -7.32 -21.35
N VAL A 346 13.04 -6.86 -21.43
CA VAL A 346 12.30 -6.36 -20.25
C VAL A 346 12.13 -7.42 -19.17
N ARG A 347 12.07 -8.71 -19.53
CA ARG A 347 11.88 -9.80 -18.59
C ARG A 347 13.16 -10.04 -17.78
N THR A 348 14.32 -10.02 -18.43
CA THR A 348 15.63 -10.08 -17.77
C THR A 348 15.82 -8.90 -16.83
N VAL A 349 15.50 -7.66 -17.28
CA VAL A 349 15.55 -6.46 -16.44
C VAL A 349 14.60 -6.57 -15.24
N ALA A 350 13.35 -6.99 -15.46
CA ALA A 350 12.38 -7.19 -14.38
C ALA A 350 12.84 -8.26 -13.37
N GLY A 351 13.45 -9.36 -13.84
CA GLY A 351 14.04 -10.40 -13.00
C GLY A 351 15.19 -9.87 -12.14
N ARG A 352 16.13 -9.15 -12.74
CA ARG A 352 17.28 -8.52 -12.05
C ARG A 352 16.79 -7.56 -10.95
N LEU A 353 15.81 -6.72 -11.27
CA LEU A 353 15.21 -5.79 -10.33
C LEU A 353 14.31 -6.48 -9.26
N GLY A 354 13.84 -7.70 -9.49
CA GLY A 354 12.88 -8.38 -8.62
C GLY A 354 11.50 -7.76 -8.69
N HIS A 355 11.03 -7.40 -9.89
CA HIS A 355 9.63 -7.04 -10.15
C HIS A 355 8.80 -8.32 -10.31
N ARG A 356 7.71 -8.44 -9.53
CA ARG A 356 6.78 -9.58 -9.65
C ARG A 356 6.06 -9.60 -11.00
N ASP A 357 5.89 -8.44 -11.60
CA ASP A 357 5.19 -8.24 -12.87
C ASP A 357 6.04 -7.34 -13.77
N ALA A 358 6.41 -7.86 -14.92
CA ALA A 358 7.15 -7.13 -15.93
C ALA A 358 6.38 -5.90 -16.47
N SER A 359 5.06 -5.85 -16.29
CA SER A 359 4.24 -4.69 -16.66
C SER A 359 4.64 -3.42 -15.91
N VAL A 360 5.19 -3.56 -14.70
CA VAL A 360 5.73 -2.42 -13.92
C VAL A 360 6.93 -1.83 -14.64
N THR A 361 7.83 -2.69 -15.15
CA THR A 361 9.00 -2.27 -15.93
C THR A 361 8.56 -1.64 -17.25
N LEU A 362 7.63 -2.24 -17.97
CA LEU A 362 7.09 -1.72 -19.23
C LEU A 362 6.45 -0.33 -19.08
N LYS A 363 5.63 -0.11 -18.05
CA LYS A 363 4.96 1.20 -17.82
C LYS A 363 5.95 2.33 -17.56
N VAL A 364 7.06 2.06 -16.92
CA VAL A 364 8.08 3.06 -16.60
C VAL A 364 8.94 3.39 -17.82
N TYR A 365 9.14 2.43 -18.72
CA TYR A 365 10.10 2.53 -19.84
C TYR A 365 9.46 2.56 -21.21
N SER A 366 8.13 2.67 -21.32
CA SER A 366 7.42 2.82 -22.61
C SER A 366 7.89 4.02 -23.44
N HIS A 367 8.55 4.99 -22.82
CA HIS A 367 9.10 6.17 -23.49
C HIS A 367 10.42 5.93 -24.22
N ALA A 368 11.14 4.83 -23.93
CA ALA A 368 12.40 4.46 -24.61
C ALA A 368 12.17 3.63 -25.89
N LEU A 369 10.91 3.39 -26.28
CA LEU A 369 10.53 2.56 -27.41
C LEU A 369 10.73 3.19 -28.82
N PRO A 370 10.64 4.53 -29.05
CA PRO A 370 10.69 5.08 -30.40
C PRO A 370 12.00 4.86 -31.15
N GLU A 371 13.15 4.87 -30.47
CA GLU A 371 14.46 4.59 -31.10
C GLU A 371 14.57 3.11 -31.50
N ARG A 372 14.03 2.21 -30.70
CA ARG A 372 14.02 0.77 -30.95
C ARG A 372 13.06 0.33 -32.05
N ASP A 373 11.97 1.07 -32.28
CA ASP A 373 11.08 0.79 -33.39
C ASP A 373 11.81 0.95 -34.73
N ARG A 374 12.71 1.93 -34.82
CA ARG A 374 13.56 2.11 -36.02
C ARG A 374 14.55 0.97 -36.20
N ASP A 375 15.18 0.49 -35.11
CA ASP A 375 16.07 -0.67 -35.12
C ASP A 375 15.33 -1.96 -35.50
N ALA A 376 14.14 -2.16 -34.96
CA ALA A 376 13.29 -3.28 -35.28
C ALA A 376 12.85 -3.26 -36.76
N ALA A 377 12.46 -2.10 -37.27
CA ALA A 377 12.14 -1.93 -38.71
C ALA A 377 13.34 -2.25 -39.60
N THR A 378 14.54 -1.78 -39.19
CA THR A 378 15.81 -2.06 -39.90
C THR A 378 16.15 -3.55 -39.88
N ALA A 379 15.98 -4.23 -38.77
CA ALA A 379 16.23 -5.66 -38.62
C ALA A 379 15.25 -6.49 -39.51
N LEU A 380 13.96 -6.12 -39.52
CA LEU A 380 12.98 -6.74 -40.37
C LEU A 380 13.28 -6.52 -41.85
N GLY A 381 13.70 -5.29 -42.23
CA GLY A 381 14.12 -4.97 -43.60
C GLY A 381 15.30 -5.80 -44.05
N LYS A 382 16.35 -5.92 -43.19
CA LYS A 382 17.52 -6.77 -43.47
C LYS A 382 17.16 -8.25 -43.63
N ALA A 383 16.25 -8.78 -42.82
CA ALA A 383 15.84 -10.18 -42.89
C ALA A 383 15.08 -10.52 -44.19
N LEU A 384 14.50 -9.52 -44.83
CA LEU A 384 13.72 -9.68 -46.07
C LEU A 384 14.52 -9.31 -47.35
N THR A 385 15.68 -8.72 -47.23
CA THR A 385 16.54 -8.35 -48.35
C THR A 385 17.39 -9.57 -48.71
N PRO A 386 17.27 -10.15 -49.94
CA PRO A 386 18.16 -11.22 -50.38
C PRO A 386 19.61 -10.71 -50.38
N GLY A 387 20.57 -11.50 -49.86
CA GLY A 387 21.99 -11.21 -49.87
C GLY A 387 22.61 -11.25 -51.25
#